data_ccff0d548b0a539c245383beb57c535b
#
_entry.id   ccff0d548b0a539c245383beb57c535b
#
_cell.length_a   1.000
_cell.length_b   1.000
_cell.length_c   1.000
_cell.angle_alpha   90.00
_cell.angle_beta   90.00
_cell.angle_gamma   90.00
#
_symmetry.space_group_name_H-M   'P 1'
#
loop_
_entity.id
_entity.type
_entity.pdbx_description
1 polymer ?
#
loop_
_entity_poly.entity_id
_entity_poly.type
_entity_poly.pdbx_seq_one_letter_code
_entity_poly.pdbx_strand_id
1 'polypeptide(L)'
;MLHTQEVGVNMVPANHEDVSKLKARVAELEKEVSILHRDGELSVAKFRLQTIAEDDAKVAFYTGFPSYAHLKDCFDILGPSGSQLLYRESKKVLHQSNKGRPCSLSPMDDFFLTLVRLCLGLLEQDIGYCFGVSQSTVSQIFTSWINFMYLNPPKDL
;
A
#
# COMPACT_ATOMS: atom_id res chain seq x y z
N MET A 1 -41.90 3.13 -52.25
CA MET A 1 -42.39 4.07 -51.24
C MET A 1 -42.16 3.46 -49.91
N LEU A 2 -41.06 3.84 -49.27
CA LEU A 2 -40.69 3.39 -47.92
C LEU A 2 -41.08 4.48 -46.93
N HIS A 3 -42.00 4.15 -46.04
CA HIS A 3 -42.51 5.02 -45.00
C HIS A 3 -41.53 5.03 -43.86
N THR A 4 -40.77 6.11 -43.70
CA THR A 4 -39.90 6.36 -42.53
C THR A 4 -40.79 6.90 -41.41
N GLN A 5 -41.03 6.07 -40.40
CA GLN A 5 -41.65 6.51 -39.14
C GLN A 5 -40.61 7.23 -38.30
N GLU A 6 -40.75 8.54 -38.17
CA GLU A 6 -40.00 9.31 -37.17
C GLU A 6 -40.54 8.99 -35.79
N VAL A 7 -39.69 8.37 -34.96
CA VAL A 7 -39.94 8.20 -33.53
C VAL A 7 -39.64 9.54 -32.85
N GLY A 8 -40.68 10.31 -32.63
CA GLY A 8 -40.60 11.54 -31.85
C GLY A 8 -40.28 11.21 -30.41
N VAL A 9 -39.03 11.47 -30.00
CA VAL A 9 -38.65 11.45 -28.60
C VAL A 9 -39.30 12.64 -27.91
N ASN A 10 -40.36 12.39 -27.16
CA ASN A 10 -41.03 13.38 -26.33
C ASN A 10 -40.11 13.72 -25.17
N MET A 11 -39.26 14.73 -25.34
CA MET A 11 -38.50 15.34 -24.21
C MET A 11 -39.49 16.07 -23.30
N VAL A 12 -39.94 15.40 -22.26
CA VAL A 12 -40.63 16.07 -21.15
C VAL A 12 -39.64 17.07 -20.52
N PRO A 13 -39.95 18.36 -20.44
CA PRO A 13 -39.07 19.33 -19.82
C PRO A 13 -38.87 18.93 -18.33
N ALA A 14 -37.65 18.62 -17.96
CA ALA A 14 -37.32 18.31 -16.58
C ALA A 14 -37.75 19.49 -15.67
N ASN A 15 -38.67 19.23 -14.75
CA ASN A 15 -39.17 20.24 -13.82
C ASN A 15 -37.97 20.78 -13.01
N HIS A 16 -37.89 22.10 -12.89
CA HIS A 16 -36.79 22.77 -12.16
C HIS A 16 -36.62 22.23 -10.73
N GLU A 17 -37.67 21.74 -10.11
CA GLU A 17 -37.68 21.10 -8.81
C GLU A 17 -36.98 19.74 -8.85
N ASP A 18 -37.15 18.94 -9.86
CA ASP A 18 -36.48 17.62 -10.00
C ASP A 18 -35.00 17.80 -10.26
N VAL A 19 -34.59 18.80 -11.04
CA VAL A 19 -33.18 19.14 -11.26
C VAL A 19 -32.52 19.59 -9.96
N SER A 20 -33.22 20.37 -9.14
CA SER A 20 -32.74 20.82 -7.83
C SER A 20 -32.53 19.64 -6.86
N LYS A 21 -33.50 18.71 -6.80
CA LYS A 21 -33.39 17.49 -5.99
C LYS A 21 -32.24 16.59 -6.42
N LEU A 22 -32.04 16.41 -7.72
CA LEU A 22 -30.94 15.64 -8.27
C LEU A 22 -29.58 16.27 -7.95
N LYS A 23 -29.44 17.60 -8.07
CA LYS A 23 -28.21 18.32 -7.69
C LYS A 23 -27.89 18.15 -6.21
N ALA A 24 -28.88 18.25 -5.35
CA ALA A 24 -28.70 18.04 -3.91
C ALA A 24 -28.24 16.59 -3.61
N ARG A 25 -28.81 15.59 -4.30
CA ARG A 25 -28.42 14.19 -4.13
C ARG A 25 -27.00 13.89 -4.64
N VAL A 26 -26.62 14.50 -5.78
CA VAL A 26 -25.25 14.40 -6.29
C VAL A 26 -24.26 14.98 -5.29
N ALA A 27 -24.51 16.18 -4.73
CA ALA A 27 -23.62 16.79 -3.74
C ALA A 27 -23.49 15.95 -2.45
N GLU A 28 -24.59 15.31 -2.03
CA GLU A 28 -24.58 14.40 -0.88
C GLU A 28 -23.71 13.15 -1.16
N LEU A 29 -23.90 12.53 -2.34
CA LEU A 29 -23.11 11.35 -2.75
C LEU A 29 -21.62 11.68 -2.94
N GLU A 30 -21.29 12.84 -3.49
CA GLU A 30 -19.90 13.30 -3.62
C GLU A 30 -19.23 13.45 -2.25
N LYS A 31 -19.97 13.96 -1.26
CA LYS A 31 -19.49 14.06 0.12
C LYS A 31 -19.27 12.68 0.74
N GLU A 32 -20.19 11.75 0.53
CA GLU A 32 -20.08 10.37 1.03
C GLU A 32 -18.89 9.64 0.40
N VAL A 33 -18.70 9.76 -0.91
CA VAL A 33 -17.54 9.23 -1.64
C VAL A 33 -16.23 9.81 -1.09
N SER A 34 -16.20 11.12 -0.81
CA SER A 34 -15.01 11.77 -0.24
C SER A 34 -14.67 11.25 1.16
N ILE A 35 -15.68 10.96 1.98
CA ILE A 35 -15.49 10.37 3.32
C ILE A 35 -14.98 8.94 3.19
N LEU A 36 -15.59 8.12 2.32
CA LEU A 36 -15.18 6.74 2.09
C LEU A 36 -13.76 6.63 1.51
N HIS A 37 -13.38 7.53 0.61
CA HIS A 37 -12.00 7.62 0.10
C HIS A 37 -11.00 7.93 1.22
N ARG A 38 -11.31 8.92 2.06
CA ARG A 38 -10.44 9.29 3.19
C ARG A 38 -10.31 8.16 4.21
N ASP A 39 -11.42 7.48 4.52
CA ASP A 39 -11.43 6.35 5.45
C ASP A 39 -10.72 5.13 4.85
N GLY A 40 -10.82 4.91 3.53
CA GLY A 40 -10.06 3.92 2.78
C GLY A 40 -8.55 4.20 2.81
N GLU A 41 -8.13 5.44 2.56
CA GLU A 41 -6.71 5.84 2.65
C GLU A 41 -6.15 5.69 4.07
N LEU A 42 -6.94 6.03 5.10
CA LEU A 42 -6.57 5.82 6.51
C LEU A 42 -6.50 4.33 6.88
N SER A 43 -7.36 3.49 6.28
CA SER A 43 -7.35 2.03 6.51
C SER A 43 -6.14 1.37 5.84
N VAL A 44 -5.83 1.76 4.60
CA VAL A 44 -4.64 1.28 3.85
C VAL A 44 -3.34 1.72 4.55
N ALA A 45 -3.29 2.94 5.12
CA ALA A 45 -2.14 3.42 5.88
C ALA A 45 -1.89 2.66 7.20
N LYS A 46 -2.79 1.78 7.61
CA LYS A 46 -2.72 1.08 8.91
C LYS A 46 -2.04 -0.28 8.87
N PHE A 47 -1.77 -0.86 7.70
CA PHE A 47 -1.06 -2.14 7.65
C PHE A 47 0.43 -1.92 7.91
N ARG A 48 0.79 -2.04 9.17
CA ARG A 48 2.15 -1.91 9.70
C ARG A 48 2.42 -3.04 10.67
N LEU A 49 3.69 -3.38 10.89
CA LEU A 49 4.06 -4.41 11.85
C LEU A 49 3.48 -4.14 13.24
N GLN A 50 3.44 -2.88 13.66
CA GLN A 50 2.88 -2.48 14.96
C GLN A 50 1.40 -2.87 15.13
N THR A 51 0.62 -2.96 14.05
CA THR A 51 -0.81 -3.34 14.14
C THR A 51 -1.04 -4.81 14.44
N ILE A 52 -0.03 -5.65 14.25
CA ILE A 52 -0.09 -7.09 14.49
C ILE A 52 0.89 -7.57 15.56
N ALA A 53 1.74 -6.68 16.07
CA ALA A 53 2.84 -7.03 17.00
C ALA A 53 2.39 -7.68 18.31
N GLU A 54 1.16 -7.41 18.75
CA GLU A 54 0.57 -7.99 19.97
C GLU A 54 -0.12 -9.35 19.73
N ASP A 55 -0.21 -9.80 18.47
CA ASP A 55 -0.90 -11.04 18.09
C ASP A 55 0.09 -11.99 17.41
N ASP A 56 0.69 -12.90 18.19
CA ASP A 56 1.68 -13.86 17.71
C ASP A 56 1.13 -14.75 16.58
N ALA A 57 -0.15 -15.05 16.55
CA ALA A 57 -0.75 -15.82 15.47
C ALA A 57 -0.74 -15.05 14.14
N LYS A 58 -1.00 -13.74 14.18
CA LYS A 58 -0.87 -12.88 13.01
C LYS A 58 0.58 -12.70 12.61
N VAL A 59 1.49 -12.49 13.58
CA VAL A 59 2.93 -12.41 13.29
C VAL A 59 3.38 -13.67 12.57
N ALA A 60 3.03 -14.86 13.08
CA ALA A 60 3.38 -16.13 12.45
C ALA A 60 2.80 -16.27 11.04
N PHE A 61 1.54 -15.88 10.85
CA PHE A 61 0.88 -15.95 9.55
C PHE A 61 1.54 -15.05 8.50
N TYR A 62 1.86 -13.80 8.86
CA TYR A 62 2.40 -12.82 7.91
C TYR A 62 3.91 -12.91 7.69
N THR A 63 4.67 -13.42 8.66
CA THR A 63 6.14 -13.35 8.65
C THR A 63 6.83 -14.71 8.72
N GLY A 64 6.11 -15.76 9.11
CA GLY A 64 6.67 -17.08 9.40
C GLY A 64 7.41 -17.17 10.74
N PHE A 65 7.57 -16.07 11.49
CA PHE A 65 8.17 -16.08 12.83
C PHE A 65 7.15 -16.41 13.89
N PRO A 66 7.51 -17.21 14.93
CA PRO A 66 6.56 -17.65 15.95
C PRO A 66 6.01 -16.51 16.84
N SER A 67 6.76 -15.40 16.97
CA SER A 67 6.34 -14.22 17.74
C SER A 67 7.04 -12.96 17.28
N TYR A 68 6.53 -11.81 17.71
CA TYR A 68 7.16 -10.51 17.47
C TYR A 68 8.59 -10.42 18.05
N ALA A 69 8.85 -11.06 19.22
CA ALA A 69 10.17 -11.06 19.82
C ALA A 69 11.21 -11.73 18.90
N HIS A 70 10.90 -12.93 18.37
CA HIS A 70 11.79 -13.62 17.44
C HIS A 70 12.02 -12.85 16.13
N LEU A 71 10.97 -12.23 15.60
CA LEU A 71 11.08 -11.37 14.42
C LEU A 71 12.03 -10.19 14.69
N LYS A 72 11.89 -9.56 15.85
CA LYS A 72 12.73 -8.43 16.26
C LYS A 72 14.18 -8.84 16.48
N ASP A 73 14.43 -9.97 17.16
CA ASP A 73 15.77 -10.51 17.35
C ASP A 73 16.46 -10.78 16.01
N CYS A 74 15.75 -11.39 15.06
CA CYS A 74 16.27 -11.61 13.71
C CYS A 74 16.60 -10.28 13.02
N PHE A 75 15.71 -9.28 13.11
CA PHE A 75 15.97 -7.95 12.57
C PHE A 75 17.17 -7.29 13.22
N ASP A 76 17.33 -7.38 14.53
CA ASP A 76 18.44 -6.79 15.28
C ASP A 76 19.79 -7.45 14.92
N ILE A 77 19.81 -8.75 14.67
CA ILE A 77 20.98 -9.49 14.15
C ILE A 77 21.36 -9.01 12.74
N LEU A 78 20.37 -8.80 11.87
CA LEU A 78 20.57 -8.27 10.51
C LEU A 78 20.88 -6.76 10.52
N GLY A 79 20.44 -6.07 11.55
CA GLY A 79 20.00 -4.72 11.67
C GLY A 79 20.89 -3.53 11.34
N PRO A 80 22.10 -3.30 11.88
CA PRO A 80 22.75 -2.00 11.61
C PRO A 80 23.17 -1.82 10.16
N SER A 81 23.49 -2.92 9.47
CA SER A 81 23.90 -2.91 8.08
C SER A 81 22.72 -2.77 7.11
N GLY A 82 21.54 -3.34 7.42
CA GLY A 82 20.35 -3.27 6.58
C GLY A 82 19.78 -1.87 6.44
N SER A 83 19.67 -1.15 7.54
CA SER A 83 19.24 0.25 7.52
C SER A 83 20.24 1.16 6.79
N GLN A 84 21.55 0.84 6.83
CA GLN A 84 22.58 1.58 6.10
C GLN A 84 22.58 1.30 4.59
N LEU A 85 22.24 0.08 4.17
CA LEU A 85 22.16 -0.31 2.75
C LEU A 85 20.97 0.34 2.05
N LEU A 86 19.81 0.34 2.66
CA LEU A 86 18.64 1.05 2.17
C LEU A 86 18.90 2.56 2.03
N TYR A 87 19.62 3.15 2.97
CA TYR A 87 20.01 4.55 2.92
C TYR A 87 21.06 4.86 1.84
N ARG A 88 22.00 3.96 1.56
CA ARG A 88 23.06 4.18 0.55
C ARG A 88 22.52 4.10 -0.88
N GLU A 89 21.62 3.19 -1.17
CA GLU A 89 20.98 3.13 -2.50
C GLU A 89 20.03 4.31 -2.71
N SER A 90 19.25 4.68 -1.71
CA SER A 90 18.41 5.89 -1.74
C SER A 90 19.23 7.17 -1.95
N LYS A 91 20.44 7.27 -1.38
CA LYS A 91 21.34 8.41 -1.62
C LYS A 91 21.92 8.44 -3.04
N LYS A 92 22.15 7.30 -3.68
CA LYS A 92 22.60 7.27 -5.10
C LYS A 92 21.49 7.67 -6.06
N VAL A 93 20.24 7.33 -5.76
CA VAL A 93 19.07 7.73 -6.54
C VAL A 93 18.69 9.20 -6.30
N LEU A 94 18.93 9.72 -5.08
CA LEU A 94 18.62 11.12 -4.72
C LEU A 94 19.52 12.15 -5.39
N HIS A 95 20.65 11.76 -5.99
CA HIS A 95 21.50 12.71 -6.74
C HIS A 95 21.00 13.00 -8.15
N GLN A 96 19.96 12.31 -8.65
CA GLN A 96 19.46 12.52 -10.01
C GLN A 96 17.96 12.85 -10.15
N SER A 97 17.17 12.90 -9.10
CA SER A 97 15.82 13.48 -9.17
C SER A 97 15.41 14.15 -7.86
N ASN A 98 15.51 15.45 -7.83
CA ASN A 98 14.81 16.31 -6.88
C ASN A 98 13.31 16.03 -6.96
N LYS A 99 12.72 15.54 -5.87
CA LYS A 99 11.30 15.27 -5.56
C LYS A 99 10.92 13.80 -5.39
N GLY A 100 11.73 13.02 -4.68
CA GLY A 100 11.26 11.77 -4.07
C GLY A 100 10.49 12.09 -2.77
N ARG A 101 9.22 11.67 -2.70
CA ARG A 101 8.45 11.65 -1.46
C ARG A 101 9.27 10.91 -0.39
N PRO A 102 9.42 11.42 0.85
CA PRO A 102 10.21 10.73 1.88
C PRO A 102 9.70 9.31 2.06
N CYS A 103 10.61 8.34 2.23
CA CYS A 103 10.27 6.95 2.53
C CYS A 103 9.27 6.92 3.69
N SER A 104 8.04 6.48 3.43
CA SER A 104 6.96 6.50 4.41
C SER A 104 7.00 5.29 5.35
N LEU A 105 7.92 4.34 5.10
CA LEU A 105 8.08 3.12 5.86
C LEU A 105 9.35 3.18 6.72
N SER A 106 9.27 2.61 7.92
CA SER A 106 10.44 2.38 8.75
C SER A 106 11.27 1.19 8.20
N PRO A 107 12.58 1.07 8.50
CA PRO A 107 13.36 -0.10 8.10
C PRO A 107 12.76 -1.43 8.57
N MET A 108 12.11 -1.44 9.72
CA MET A 108 11.41 -2.60 10.27
C MET A 108 10.13 -2.92 9.46
N ASP A 109 9.40 -1.91 8.98
CA ASP A 109 8.26 -2.11 8.08
C ASP A 109 8.70 -2.56 6.68
N ASP A 110 9.86 -2.11 6.19
CA ASP A 110 10.45 -2.58 4.93
C ASP A 110 10.81 -4.08 5.02
N PHE A 111 11.40 -4.50 6.15
CA PHE A 111 11.67 -5.90 6.43
C PHE A 111 10.38 -6.71 6.52
N PHE A 112 9.40 -6.20 7.27
CA PHE A 112 8.08 -6.81 7.39
C PHE A 112 7.40 -6.99 6.03
N LEU A 113 7.39 -5.96 5.19
CA LEU A 113 6.88 -6.03 3.82
C LEU A 113 7.54 -7.17 3.03
N THR A 114 8.85 -7.30 3.14
CA THR A 114 9.62 -8.34 2.47
C THR A 114 9.20 -9.74 2.94
N LEU A 115 9.03 -9.94 4.24
CA LEU A 115 8.59 -11.20 4.82
C LEU A 115 7.14 -11.54 4.40
N VAL A 116 6.24 -10.58 4.42
CA VAL A 116 4.85 -10.75 3.93
C VAL A 116 4.85 -11.28 2.50
N ARG A 117 5.69 -10.71 1.64
CA ARG A 117 5.81 -11.18 0.26
C ARG A 117 6.33 -12.61 0.16
N LEU A 118 7.36 -12.95 0.95
CA LEU A 118 7.94 -14.29 0.97
C LEU A 118 6.97 -15.34 1.49
N CYS A 119 6.24 -15.02 2.56
CA CYS A 119 5.33 -15.98 3.21
C CYS A 119 4.00 -16.15 2.44
N LEU A 120 3.42 -15.06 1.94
CA LEU A 120 2.10 -15.10 1.33
C LEU A 120 2.12 -15.14 -0.20
N GLY A 121 3.25 -14.83 -0.83
CA GLY A 121 3.37 -14.81 -2.29
C GLY A 121 2.52 -13.74 -2.98
N LEU A 122 2.14 -12.68 -2.27
CA LEU A 122 1.29 -11.61 -2.81
C LEU A 122 1.96 -10.87 -3.96
N LEU A 123 1.15 -10.37 -4.90
CA LEU A 123 1.62 -9.51 -5.96
C LEU A 123 2.11 -8.17 -5.39
N GLU A 124 3.11 -7.56 -6.05
CA GLU A 124 3.66 -6.27 -5.63
C GLU A 124 2.62 -5.14 -5.59
N GLN A 125 1.62 -5.21 -6.46
CA GLN A 125 0.49 -4.27 -6.46
C GLN A 125 -0.34 -4.40 -5.19
N ASP A 126 -0.68 -5.63 -4.78
CA ASP A 126 -1.49 -5.88 -3.59
C ASP A 126 -0.75 -5.43 -2.32
N ILE A 127 0.56 -5.73 -2.25
CA ILE A 127 1.42 -5.25 -1.17
C ILE A 127 1.49 -3.72 -1.16
N GLY A 128 1.60 -3.10 -2.34
CA GLY A 128 1.58 -1.64 -2.48
C GLY A 128 0.31 -1.03 -1.90
N TYR A 129 -0.84 -1.62 -2.18
CA TYR A 129 -2.13 -1.20 -1.59
C TYR A 129 -2.14 -1.38 -0.05
N CYS A 130 -1.71 -2.54 0.45
CA CYS A 130 -1.69 -2.82 1.89
C CYS A 130 -0.79 -1.86 2.67
N PHE A 131 0.38 -1.55 2.14
CA PHE A 131 1.39 -0.72 2.80
C PHE A 131 1.30 0.77 2.46
N GLY A 132 0.45 1.16 1.50
CA GLY A 132 0.29 2.55 1.06
C GLY A 132 1.51 3.08 0.31
N VAL A 133 2.18 2.24 -0.48
CA VAL A 133 3.35 2.58 -1.30
C VAL A 133 3.13 2.18 -2.76
N SER A 134 3.94 2.72 -3.68
CA SER A 134 3.85 2.33 -5.08
C SER A 134 4.43 0.93 -5.32
N GLN A 135 3.95 0.22 -6.36
CA GLN A 135 4.50 -1.07 -6.77
C GLN A 135 6.02 -1.00 -6.99
N SER A 136 6.52 0.07 -7.62
CA SER A 136 7.95 0.27 -7.83
C SER A 136 8.72 0.38 -6.52
N THR A 137 8.14 0.99 -5.49
CA THR A 137 8.73 1.05 -4.15
C THR A 137 8.78 -0.34 -3.52
N VAL A 138 7.72 -1.13 -3.63
CA VAL A 138 7.69 -2.53 -3.15
C VAL A 138 8.80 -3.35 -3.81
N SER A 139 8.93 -3.25 -5.15
CA SER A 139 9.97 -3.97 -5.91
C SER A 139 11.38 -3.59 -5.45
N GLN A 140 11.64 -2.30 -5.23
CA GLN A 140 12.94 -1.82 -4.73
C GLN A 140 13.24 -2.32 -3.32
N ILE A 141 12.29 -2.19 -2.39
CA ILE A 141 12.43 -2.67 -1.01
C ILE A 141 12.72 -4.17 -1.02
N PHE A 142 11.87 -4.94 -1.69
CA PHE A 142 12.00 -6.39 -1.76
C PHE A 142 13.35 -6.83 -2.32
N THR A 143 13.76 -6.28 -3.47
CA THR A 143 15.05 -6.62 -4.09
C THR A 143 16.24 -6.25 -3.19
N SER A 144 16.18 -5.08 -2.54
CA SER A 144 17.25 -4.64 -1.64
C SER A 144 17.38 -5.55 -0.44
N TRP A 145 16.26 -5.94 0.20
CA TRP A 145 16.28 -6.83 1.35
C TRP A 145 16.70 -8.27 1.00
N ILE A 146 16.25 -8.81 -0.14
CA ILE A 146 16.68 -10.13 -0.61
C ILE A 146 18.19 -10.17 -0.86
N ASN A 147 18.71 -9.18 -1.58
CA ASN A 147 20.14 -9.07 -1.82
C ASN A 147 20.94 -8.91 -0.52
N PHE A 148 20.43 -8.10 0.41
CA PHE A 148 21.07 -7.90 1.70
C PHE A 148 21.13 -9.19 2.52
N MET A 149 20.02 -9.91 2.66
CA MET A 149 19.96 -11.18 3.39
C MET A 149 20.85 -12.26 2.74
N TYR A 150 20.91 -12.28 1.41
CA TYR A 150 21.78 -13.20 0.68
C TYR A 150 23.27 -12.96 0.92
N LEU A 151 23.67 -11.68 0.97
CA LEU A 151 25.08 -11.28 1.17
C LEU A 151 25.51 -11.33 2.64
N ASN A 152 24.56 -11.27 3.56
CA ASN A 152 24.81 -11.24 5.00
C ASN A 152 24.00 -12.33 5.72
N PRO A 153 24.24 -13.60 5.42
CA PRO A 153 23.55 -14.67 6.14
C PRO A 153 23.93 -14.58 7.63
N PRO A 154 22.98 -14.78 8.54
CA PRO A 154 23.25 -14.83 9.97
C PRO A 154 24.28 -15.93 10.22
N LYS A 155 25.35 -15.58 10.96
CA LYS A 155 26.50 -16.48 11.17
C LYS A 155 26.27 -17.56 12.23
N ASP A 156 25.16 -17.44 12.98
CA ASP A 156 24.89 -18.24 14.17
C ASP A 156 23.46 -18.82 14.20
N LEU A 157 22.96 -19.31 13.06
CA LEU A 157 21.75 -20.13 12.99
C LEU A 157 22.07 -21.59 12.80
#